data_807297b530fc64c851575e3361309ce3
#
_entry.id   807297b530fc64c851575e3361309ce3
#
_cell.length_a   1.000
_cell.length_b   1.000
_cell.length_c   1.000
_cell.angle_alpha   90.00
_cell.angle_beta   90.00
_cell.angle_gamma   90.00
#
_symmetry.space_group_name_H-M   'P 1'
#
loop_
_entity.id
_entity.type
_entity.pdbx_description
1 polymer ?
#
loop_
_entity_poly.entity_id
_entity_poly.type
_entity_poly.pdbx_seq_one_letter_code
_entity_poly.pdbx_strand_id
1 'polypeptide(L)'
;RDIGTTVLLTEHRLQDIIPYADRVFVMDKGNVYLEGTPREIGVKLKEQKRGMFLSMPIPMQIYGETDSQATCPLTVSEGRQWLSRYCNEKGIASDSQRKSESTEKVRYTKTDSSKKELSIQAKDVWFRYEKDSPDVVRDLSLEVKKGEFYALVGGNGTGKSTTLSLLSRVRCPYRGKILLEGRDIRSYKDRDLYCGLLG
;
A
#
# COMPACT_ATOMS: atom_id res chain seq x y z
N ARG A 1 -0.67 8.15 -13.36
CA ARG A 1 -1.15 9.27 -12.49
C ARG A 1 -1.85 10.37 -13.30
N ASP A 2 -1.51 10.57 -14.54
CA ASP A 2 -2.05 11.68 -15.34
C ASP A 2 -3.49 11.45 -15.84
N ILE A 3 -4.05 10.27 -15.68
CA ILE A 3 -5.36 9.88 -16.23
C ILE A 3 -6.45 9.84 -15.14
N GLY A 4 -6.13 10.14 -13.88
CA GLY A 4 -7.09 10.07 -12.75
C GLY A 4 -7.61 8.66 -12.43
N THR A 5 -6.98 7.62 -12.95
CA THR A 5 -7.37 6.22 -12.74
C THR A 5 -7.05 5.79 -11.32
N THR A 6 -8.01 5.13 -10.65
CA THR A 6 -7.81 4.47 -9.37
C THR A 6 -7.18 3.10 -9.61
N VAL A 7 -6.07 2.81 -8.92
CA VAL A 7 -5.36 1.53 -9.06
C VAL A 7 -5.27 0.85 -7.70
N LEU A 8 -5.67 -0.41 -7.62
CA LEU A 8 -5.42 -1.29 -6.49
C LEU A 8 -4.56 -2.45 -6.95
N LEU A 9 -3.33 -2.52 -6.44
CA LEU A 9 -2.36 -3.54 -6.80
C LEU A 9 -2.02 -4.44 -5.62
N THR A 10 -1.87 -5.74 -5.90
CA THR A 10 -1.33 -6.70 -4.94
C THR A 10 0.07 -7.10 -5.38
N GLU A 11 1.06 -6.93 -4.50
CA GLU A 11 2.44 -7.26 -4.81
C GLU A 11 3.16 -7.77 -3.56
N HIS A 12 4.18 -8.56 -3.77
CA HIS A 12 5.09 -9.05 -2.74
C HIS A 12 6.50 -8.44 -2.85
N ARG A 13 6.85 -7.87 -4.02
CA ARG A 13 8.08 -7.11 -4.24
C ARG A 13 7.84 -5.64 -3.88
N LEU A 14 7.88 -5.34 -2.60
CA LEU A 14 7.51 -4.03 -2.06
C LEU A 14 8.43 -2.91 -2.54
N GLN A 15 9.67 -3.21 -2.87
CA GLN A 15 10.68 -2.24 -3.31
C GLN A 15 10.25 -1.49 -4.57
N ASP A 16 9.54 -2.20 -5.48
CA ASP A 16 9.14 -1.65 -6.77
C ASP A 16 7.85 -0.84 -6.72
N ILE A 17 7.01 -1.05 -5.70
CA ILE A 17 5.66 -0.50 -5.61
C ILE A 17 5.52 0.56 -4.54
N ILE A 18 6.10 0.35 -3.36
CA ILE A 18 5.98 1.26 -2.21
C ILE A 18 6.31 2.72 -2.55
N PRO A 19 7.36 3.04 -3.33
CA PRO A 19 7.67 4.42 -3.68
C PRO A 19 6.60 5.14 -4.50
N TYR A 20 5.73 4.39 -5.17
CA TYR A 20 4.72 4.93 -6.09
C TYR A 20 3.30 4.91 -5.52
N ALA A 21 3.05 4.13 -4.48
CA ALA A 21 1.74 4.04 -3.86
C ALA A 21 1.37 5.32 -3.11
N ASP A 22 0.11 5.74 -3.20
CA ASP A 22 -0.45 6.80 -2.35
C ASP A 22 -0.83 6.22 -0.98
N ARG A 23 -1.37 4.99 -0.98
CA ARG A 23 -1.80 4.27 0.23
C ARG A 23 -1.35 2.81 0.17
N VAL A 24 -1.13 2.24 1.33
CA VAL A 24 -0.74 0.83 1.51
C VAL A 24 -1.65 0.18 2.54
N PHE A 25 -2.22 -0.95 2.16
CA PHE A 25 -2.89 -1.88 3.09
C PHE A 25 -1.95 -3.04 3.37
N VAL A 26 -1.69 -3.32 4.63
CA VAL A 26 -0.88 -4.47 5.04
C VAL A 26 -1.79 -5.58 5.54
N MET A 27 -1.73 -6.74 4.87
CA MET A 27 -2.55 -7.89 5.21
C MET A 27 -1.78 -8.95 5.99
N ASP A 28 -2.45 -9.50 7.01
CA ASP A 28 -2.02 -10.69 7.73
C ASP A 28 -3.24 -11.56 8.05
N LYS A 29 -3.12 -12.87 7.87
CA LYS A 29 -4.16 -13.87 8.21
C LYS A 29 -5.56 -13.54 7.70
N GLY A 30 -5.66 -12.91 6.53
CA GLY A 30 -6.92 -12.57 5.89
C GLY A 30 -7.52 -11.21 6.29
N ASN A 31 -6.82 -10.44 7.14
CA ASN A 31 -7.25 -9.11 7.60
C ASN A 31 -6.31 -8.02 7.12
N VAL A 32 -6.83 -6.80 6.96
CA VAL A 32 -6.01 -5.59 6.94
C VAL A 32 -5.73 -5.19 8.39
N TYR A 33 -4.46 -5.21 8.79
CA TYR A 33 -4.07 -4.84 10.14
C TYR A 33 -3.35 -3.49 10.23
N LEU A 34 -2.84 -2.98 9.11
CA LEU A 34 -2.29 -1.63 9.00
C LEU A 34 -2.73 -0.98 7.70
N GLU A 35 -3.05 0.29 7.80
CA GLU A 35 -3.32 1.17 6.66
C GLU A 35 -2.58 2.49 6.86
N GLY A 36 -2.10 3.08 5.78
CA GLY A 36 -1.44 4.38 5.81
C GLY A 36 -0.70 4.72 4.52
N THR A 37 -0.02 5.85 4.54
CA THR A 37 0.94 6.18 3.50
C THR A 37 2.16 5.26 3.59
N PRO A 38 2.92 5.07 2.51
CA PRO A 38 4.14 4.26 2.53
C PRO A 38 5.10 4.59 3.69
N ARG A 39 5.25 5.89 4.00
CA ARG A 39 6.16 6.33 5.08
C ARG A 39 5.63 5.97 6.46
N GLU A 40 4.34 6.16 6.70
CA GLU A 40 3.69 5.77 7.96
C GLU A 40 3.76 4.25 8.20
N ILE A 41 3.55 3.47 7.14
CA ILE A 41 3.64 2.00 7.20
C ILE A 41 5.05 1.56 7.56
N GLY A 42 6.09 2.18 6.99
CA GLY A 42 7.47 1.87 7.32
C GLY A 42 7.78 2.09 8.81
N VAL A 43 7.34 3.21 9.37
CA VAL A 43 7.51 3.51 10.80
C VAL A 43 6.76 2.51 11.67
N LYS A 44 5.48 2.26 11.39
CA LYS A 44 4.64 1.33 12.16
C LYS A 44 5.16 -0.11 12.14
N LEU A 45 5.65 -0.59 10.98
CA LEU A 45 6.21 -1.93 10.87
C LEU A 45 7.55 -2.07 11.64
N LYS A 46 8.37 -1.02 11.65
CA LYS A 46 9.58 -0.95 12.48
C LYS A 46 9.23 -1.09 13.97
N GLU A 47 8.31 -0.27 14.46
CA GLU A 47 7.89 -0.27 15.88
C GLU A 47 7.35 -1.63 16.32
N GLN A 48 6.61 -2.30 15.45
CA GLN A 48 6.05 -3.62 15.73
C GLN A 48 7.05 -4.78 15.58
N LYS A 49 8.30 -4.51 15.17
CA LYS A 49 9.37 -5.51 14.92
C LYS A 49 8.90 -6.69 14.07
N ARG A 50 8.05 -6.43 13.07
CA ARG A 50 7.49 -7.48 12.22
C ARG A 50 8.45 -7.86 11.10
N GLY A 51 8.52 -9.16 10.79
CA GLY A 51 9.37 -9.70 9.73
C GLY A 51 9.10 -9.07 8.34
N MET A 52 7.89 -8.55 8.11
CA MET A 52 7.55 -7.82 6.89
C MET A 52 8.35 -6.52 6.72
N PHE A 53 8.87 -5.93 7.80
CA PHE A 53 9.76 -4.77 7.70
C PHE A 53 11.01 -5.07 6.86
N LEU A 54 11.52 -6.30 6.92
CA LEU A 54 12.66 -6.75 6.09
C LEU A 54 12.34 -6.86 4.60
N SER A 55 11.06 -6.82 4.21
CA SER A 55 10.63 -6.79 2.82
C SER A 55 10.45 -5.36 2.28
N MET A 56 10.57 -4.34 3.12
CA MET A 56 10.47 -2.95 2.72
C MET A 56 11.68 -2.50 1.89
N PRO A 57 11.59 -1.40 1.13
CA PRO A 57 12.73 -0.81 0.43
C PRO A 57 13.95 -0.62 1.34
N ILE A 58 15.13 -0.95 0.83
CA ILE A 58 16.39 -0.87 1.59
C ILE A 58 16.59 0.48 2.31
N PRO A 59 16.30 1.65 1.70
CA PRO A 59 16.42 2.92 2.39
C PRO A 59 15.54 3.02 3.65
N MET A 60 14.35 2.41 3.63
CA MET A 60 13.46 2.35 4.80
C MET A 60 14.03 1.43 5.88
N GLN A 61 14.62 0.30 5.49
CA GLN A 61 15.25 -0.63 6.42
C GLN A 61 16.43 0.04 7.15
N ILE A 62 17.33 0.71 6.39
CA ILE A 62 18.47 1.44 6.97
C ILE A 62 17.97 2.56 7.90
N TYR A 63 16.98 3.33 7.48
CA TYR A 63 16.33 4.35 8.31
C TYR A 63 15.80 3.74 9.61
N GLY A 64 15.20 2.56 9.50
CA GLY A 64 14.66 1.82 10.62
C GLY A 64 15.68 1.43 11.70
N GLU A 65 16.94 1.22 11.34
CA GLU A 65 18.01 0.88 12.29
C GLU A 65 18.62 2.12 13.00
N THR A 66 18.13 3.33 12.67
CA THR A 66 18.62 4.56 13.25
C THR A 66 17.63 5.17 14.24
N ASP A 67 18.10 6.12 15.04
CA ASP A 67 17.30 6.96 15.94
C ASP A 67 16.78 8.23 15.26
N SER A 68 16.85 8.32 13.91
CA SER A 68 16.46 9.50 13.17
C SER A 68 14.97 9.81 13.32
N GLN A 69 14.65 11.08 13.54
CA GLN A 69 13.29 11.62 13.55
C GLN A 69 12.93 12.29 12.21
N ALA A 70 13.82 12.23 11.22
CA ALA A 70 13.58 12.80 9.90
C ALA A 70 12.52 12.00 9.12
N THR A 71 12.11 12.52 7.98
CA THR A 71 11.17 11.83 7.09
C THR A 71 11.78 10.52 6.57
N CYS A 72 11.07 9.40 6.74
CA CYS A 72 11.49 8.08 6.27
C CYS A 72 11.69 8.07 4.74
N PRO A 73 12.87 7.72 4.22
CA PRO A 73 13.13 7.69 2.78
C PRO A 73 12.47 6.47 2.12
N LEU A 74 11.89 6.65 0.95
CA LEU A 74 11.26 5.57 0.17
C LEU A 74 12.15 5.07 -0.98
N THR A 75 12.95 5.97 -1.55
CA THR A 75 13.80 5.66 -2.71
C THR A 75 15.29 5.70 -2.33
N VAL A 76 16.13 5.07 -3.16
CA VAL A 76 17.60 5.10 -2.98
C VAL A 76 18.14 6.53 -3.01
N SER A 77 17.56 7.39 -3.85
CA SER A 77 17.96 8.81 -3.95
C SER A 77 17.65 9.56 -2.65
N GLU A 78 16.42 9.40 -2.13
CA GLU A 78 16.03 9.97 -0.83
C GLU A 78 16.88 9.41 0.32
N GLY A 79 17.15 8.10 0.27
CA GLY A 79 18.00 7.43 1.27
C GLY A 79 19.41 7.97 1.33
N ARG A 80 20.02 8.23 0.17
CA ARG A 80 21.37 8.84 0.10
C ARG A 80 21.38 10.26 0.66
N GLN A 81 20.38 11.08 0.31
CA GLN A 81 20.29 12.45 0.81
C GLN A 81 20.06 12.48 2.32
N TRP A 82 19.14 11.63 2.81
CA TRP A 82 18.89 11.50 4.23
C TRP A 82 20.14 11.01 4.98
N LEU A 83 20.80 9.95 4.50
CA LEU A 83 21.98 9.38 5.14
C LEU A 83 23.13 10.38 5.23
N SER A 84 23.37 11.18 4.17
CA SER A 84 24.39 12.22 4.20
C SER A 84 24.11 13.27 5.28
N ARG A 85 22.85 13.67 5.46
CA ARG A 85 22.47 14.62 6.53
C ARG A 85 22.66 13.98 7.90
N TYR A 86 22.18 12.75 8.08
CA TYR A 86 22.28 12.01 9.32
C TYR A 86 23.72 11.80 9.77
N CYS A 87 24.64 11.43 8.84
CA CYS A 87 26.05 11.29 9.13
C CYS A 87 26.68 12.64 9.54
N ASN A 88 26.35 13.71 8.85
CA ASN A 88 26.84 15.06 9.21
C ASN A 88 26.36 15.50 10.59
N GLU A 89 25.11 15.28 10.94
CA GLU A 89 24.52 15.60 12.26
C GLU A 89 25.17 14.78 13.38
N LYS A 90 25.52 13.53 13.13
CA LYS A 90 26.16 12.64 14.11
C LYS A 90 27.69 12.75 14.12
N GLY A 91 28.30 13.58 13.29
CA GLY A 91 29.74 13.72 13.18
C GLY A 91 30.44 12.48 12.64
N ILE A 92 29.72 11.62 11.91
CA ILE A 92 30.26 10.43 11.28
C ILE A 92 30.91 10.87 9.96
N ALA A 93 32.26 10.81 9.88
CA ALA A 93 32.98 11.17 8.65
C ALA A 93 32.55 10.27 7.50
N SER A 94 31.83 10.83 6.51
CA SER A 94 31.54 10.14 5.26
C SER A 94 32.66 10.37 4.28
N ASP A 95 33.41 9.32 3.96
CA ASP A 95 34.50 9.30 2.96
C ASP A 95 33.96 9.32 1.52
N SER A 96 33.06 10.24 1.22
CA SER A 96 32.40 10.32 -0.09
C SER A 96 32.24 11.75 -0.58
N GLN A 97 33.37 12.41 -0.85
CA GLN A 97 33.37 13.47 -1.86
C GLN A 97 33.36 12.83 -3.27
N ARG A 98 32.27 12.20 -3.67
CA ARG A 98 31.96 11.96 -5.08
C ARG A 98 30.80 12.85 -5.47
N LYS A 99 31.11 13.81 -6.35
CA LYS A 99 30.16 14.72 -7.02
C LYS A 99 28.95 13.92 -7.49
N SER A 100 27.79 14.18 -6.92
CA SER A 100 26.51 13.75 -7.46
C SER A 100 26.00 14.84 -8.40
N GLU A 101 26.00 14.52 -9.68
CA GLU A 101 25.27 15.27 -10.71
C GLU A 101 23.77 15.32 -10.35
N SER A 102 23.22 16.46 -10.65
CA SER A 102 21.84 16.87 -10.45
C SER A 102 20.83 15.85 -10.99
N THR A 103 20.08 15.22 -10.11
CA THR A 103 18.90 14.46 -10.50
C THR A 103 17.67 15.34 -10.25
N GLU A 104 16.86 15.49 -11.29
CA GLU A 104 15.64 16.30 -11.33
C GLU A 104 14.74 16.09 -10.11
N LYS A 105 14.31 17.19 -9.53
CA LYS A 105 13.29 17.23 -8.49
C LYS A 105 11.96 16.81 -9.10
N VAL A 106 11.58 15.55 -8.91
CA VAL A 106 10.18 15.15 -9.08
C VAL A 106 9.36 15.89 -8.02
N ARG A 107 8.68 16.94 -8.45
CA ARG A 107 7.73 17.68 -7.61
C ARG A 107 6.50 16.80 -7.41
N TYR A 108 6.39 16.20 -6.23
CA TYR A 108 5.11 15.68 -5.77
C TYR A 108 4.22 16.86 -5.41
N THR A 109 3.30 17.22 -6.28
CA THR A 109 2.22 18.13 -5.93
C THR A 109 1.33 17.44 -4.91
N LYS A 110 1.30 17.96 -3.67
CA LYS A 110 0.28 17.62 -2.70
C LYS A 110 -1.06 18.02 -3.29
N THR A 111 -1.84 17.05 -3.76
CA THR A 111 -3.23 17.28 -4.10
C THR A 111 -4.00 17.46 -2.80
N ASP A 112 -4.68 18.59 -2.73
CA ASP A 112 -5.55 19.03 -1.65
C ASP A 112 -6.52 17.92 -1.20
N SER A 113 -6.63 17.73 0.11
CA SER A 113 -7.51 16.76 0.76
C SER A 113 -8.96 17.25 0.84
N SER A 114 -9.52 17.73 -0.27
CA SER A 114 -10.97 17.83 -0.44
C SER A 114 -11.54 16.40 -0.45
N LYS A 115 -12.69 16.16 0.18
CA LYS A 115 -13.39 14.88 0.31
C LYS A 115 -13.39 14.11 -1.01
N LYS A 116 -12.38 13.29 -1.25
CA LYS A 116 -12.37 12.41 -2.44
C LYS A 116 -13.45 11.37 -2.27
N GLU A 117 -14.26 11.20 -3.32
CA GLU A 117 -15.29 10.15 -3.38
C GLU A 117 -14.65 8.76 -3.25
N LEU A 118 -15.36 7.85 -2.59
CA LEU A 118 -14.92 6.45 -2.47
C LEU A 118 -15.17 5.74 -3.80
N SER A 119 -14.16 5.06 -4.30
CA SER A 119 -14.26 4.16 -5.45
C SER A 119 -14.73 2.78 -5.01
N ILE A 120 -14.05 2.19 -4.02
CA ILE A 120 -14.40 0.87 -3.48
C ILE A 120 -14.51 0.98 -1.96
N GLN A 121 -15.53 0.31 -1.38
CA GLN A 121 -15.65 0.15 0.06
C GLN A 121 -16.02 -1.30 0.36
N ALA A 122 -15.20 -2.00 1.15
CA ALA A 122 -15.51 -3.30 1.74
C ALA A 122 -15.84 -3.11 3.22
N LYS A 123 -16.89 -3.77 3.70
CA LYS A 123 -17.36 -3.72 5.10
C LYS A 123 -17.60 -5.13 5.62
N ASP A 124 -16.89 -5.50 6.68
CA ASP A 124 -17.03 -6.76 7.43
C ASP A 124 -17.05 -7.99 6.51
N VAL A 125 -16.16 -8.04 5.50
CA VAL A 125 -16.15 -9.06 4.45
C VAL A 125 -15.45 -10.32 4.95
N TRP A 126 -16.15 -11.44 4.81
CA TRP A 126 -15.66 -12.79 5.12
C TRP A 126 -15.78 -13.70 3.91
N PHE A 127 -14.74 -14.51 3.68
CA PHE A 127 -14.72 -15.44 2.57
C PHE A 127 -13.93 -16.71 2.88
N ARG A 128 -14.48 -17.84 2.44
CA ARG A 128 -13.84 -19.16 2.36
C ARG A 128 -14.18 -19.81 1.03
N TYR A 129 -13.32 -20.68 0.57
CA TYR A 129 -13.51 -21.37 -0.72
C TYR A 129 -14.62 -22.43 -0.67
N GLU A 130 -14.69 -23.19 0.44
CA GLU A 130 -15.68 -24.24 0.68
C GLU A 130 -16.31 -24.07 2.06
N LYS A 131 -17.51 -24.62 2.25
CA LYS A 131 -18.31 -24.42 3.48
C LYS A 131 -17.55 -24.84 4.74
N ASP A 132 -16.74 -25.89 4.65
CA ASP A 132 -16.02 -26.47 5.79
C ASP A 132 -14.52 -26.08 5.81
N SER A 133 -14.09 -25.22 4.86
CA SER A 133 -12.71 -24.72 4.80
C SER A 133 -12.49 -23.55 5.75
N PRO A 134 -11.26 -23.35 6.22
CA PRO A 134 -10.90 -22.14 6.99
C PRO A 134 -11.18 -20.86 6.21
N ASP A 135 -11.55 -19.81 6.92
CA ASP A 135 -11.71 -18.48 6.32
C ASP A 135 -10.39 -17.95 5.81
N VAL A 136 -10.36 -17.57 4.54
CA VAL A 136 -9.20 -16.99 3.86
C VAL A 136 -9.20 -15.47 3.99
N VAL A 137 -10.39 -14.85 3.96
CA VAL A 137 -10.58 -13.42 4.26
C VAL A 137 -11.47 -13.33 5.47
N ARG A 138 -11.07 -12.52 6.46
CA ARG A 138 -11.71 -12.43 7.77
C ARG A 138 -11.90 -10.97 8.13
N ASP A 139 -13.15 -10.58 8.37
CA ASP A 139 -13.50 -9.23 8.85
C ASP A 139 -12.79 -8.11 8.07
N LEU A 140 -12.69 -8.29 6.74
CA LEU A 140 -11.99 -7.35 5.89
C LEU A 140 -12.82 -6.08 5.73
N SER A 141 -12.27 -4.96 6.19
CA SER A 141 -12.81 -3.63 5.97
C SER A 141 -11.74 -2.74 5.40
N LEU A 142 -12.01 -2.10 4.25
CA LEU A 142 -11.11 -1.17 3.59
C LEU A 142 -11.88 -0.16 2.72
N GLU A 143 -11.26 0.99 2.48
CA GLU A 143 -11.78 2.04 1.64
C GLU A 143 -10.74 2.50 0.62
N VAL A 144 -11.12 2.54 -0.65
CA VAL A 144 -10.29 2.99 -1.77
C VAL A 144 -10.92 4.25 -2.35
N LYS A 145 -10.18 5.36 -2.34
CA LYS A 145 -10.63 6.65 -2.88
C LYS A 145 -10.35 6.77 -4.36
N LYS A 146 -11.18 7.52 -5.08
CA LYS A 146 -10.98 7.77 -6.51
C LYS A 146 -9.65 8.46 -6.81
N GLY A 147 -8.99 8.02 -7.87
CA GLY A 147 -7.75 8.61 -8.39
C GLY A 147 -6.52 8.39 -7.52
N GLU A 148 -6.57 7.48 -6.55
CA GLU A 148 -5.41 7.12 -5.74
C GLU A 148 -4.88 5.73 -6.11
N PHE A 149 -3.60 5.54 -5.90
CA PHE A 149 -2.90 4.27 -6.09
C PHE A 149 -2.73 3.56 -4.74
N TYR A 150 -3.35 2.40 -4.60
CA TYR A 150 -3.28 1.58 -3.39
C TYR A 150 -2.46 0.32 -3.62
N ALA A 151 -1.58 0.01 -2.71
CA ALA A 151 -0.87 -1.25 -2.66
C ALA A 151 -1.40 -2.15 -1.53
N LEU A 152 -1.86 -3.35 -1.89
CA LEU A 152 -2.26 -4.40 -0.94
C LEU A 152 -1.10 -5.36 -0.74
N VAL A 153 -0.43 -5.27 0.38
CA VAL A 153 0.80 -6.00 0.68
C VAL A 153 0.61 -7.03 1.79
N GLY A 154 1.46 -8.03 1.82
CA GLY A 154 1.37 -9.11 2.81
C GLY A 154 2.19 -10.33 2.39
N GLY A 155 2.46 -11.24 3.30
CA GLY A 155 3.11 -12.53 3.02
C GLY A 155 2.29 -13.44 2.08
N ASN A 156 2.87 -14.55 1.67
CA ASN A 156 2.13 -15.55 0.89
C ASN A 156 1.02 -16.18 1.75
N GLY A 157 -0.13 -16.46 1.14
CA GLY A 157 -1.27 -17.05 1.84
C GLY A 157 -2.09 -16.09 2.71
N THR A 158 -1.78 -14.79 2.77
CA THR A 158 -2.54 -13.82 3.59
C THR A 158 -3.86 -13.37 2.99
N GLY A 159 -4.28 -13.90 1.83
CA GLY A 159 -5.58 -13.60 1.22
C GLY A 159 -5.60 -12.46 0.20
N LYS A 160 -4.44 -11.87 -0.18
CA LYS A 160 -4.36 -10.73 -1.12
C LYS A 160 -5.09 -10.98 -2.45
N SER A 161 -4.72 -12.06 -3.16
CA SER A 161 -5.33 -12.39 -4.45
C SER A 161 -6.82 -12.74 -4.30
N THR A 162 -7.20 -13.35 -3.18
CA THR A 162 -8.59 -13.64 -2.85
C THR A 162 -9.36 -12.34 -2.60
N THR A 163 -8.79 -11.40 -1.86
CA THR A 163 -9.36 -10.07 -1.65
C THR A 163 -9.58 -9.35 -2.98
N LEU A 164 -8.58 -9.34 -3.86
CA LEU A 164 -8.73 -8.74 -5.19
C LEU A 164 -9.85 -9.40 -5.99
N SER A 165 -9.96 -10.75 -5.95
CA SER A 165 -11.04 -11.50 -6.60
C SER A 165 -12.44 -11.16 -6.04
N LEU A 166 -12.53 -10.82 -4.76
CA LEU A 166 -13.77 -10.36 -4.14
C LEU A 166 -14.11 -8.93 -4.57
N LEU A 167 -13.12 -8.02 -4.56
CA LEU A 167 -13.30 -6.63 -4.96
C LEU A 167 -13.62 -6.47 -6.45
N SER A 168 -13.20 -7.42 -7.30
CA SER A 168 -13.56 -7.50 -8.72
C SER A 168 -14.79 -8.35 -9.02
N ARG A 169 -15.50 -8.85 -8.00
CA ARG A 169 -16.68 -9.74 -8.11
C ARG A 169 -16.43 -11.04 -8.89
N VAL A 170 -15.19 -11.45 -9.09
CA VAL A 170 -14.87 -12.81 -9.58
C VAL A 170 -15.34 -13.86 -8.55
N ARG A 171 -15.35 -13.47 -7.27
CA ARG A 171 -15.89 -14.25 -6.15
C ARG A 171 -16.84 -13.40 -5.32
N CYS A 172 -17.76 -14.07 -4.60
CA CYS A 172 -18.69 -13.38 -3.71
C CYS A 172 -18.40 -13.77 -2.25
N PRO A 173 -18.38 -12.80 -1.32
CA PRO A 173 -18.27 -13.09 0.10
C PRO A 173 -19.55 -13.76 0.62
N TYR A 174 -19.44 -14.62 1.62
CA TYR A 174 -20.60 -15.20 2.27
C TYR A 174 -21.16 -14.26 3.36
N ARG A 175 -20.34 -13.31 3.85
CA ARG A 175 -20.73 -12.28 4.82
C ARG A 175 -20.05 -10.95 4.47
N GLY A 176 -20.74 -9.84 4.83
CA GLY A 176 -20.26 -8.48 4.54
C GLY A 176 -20.78 -7.92 3.23
N LYS A 177 -20.33 -6.74 2.88
CA LYS A 177 -20.74 -6.00 1.68
C LYS A 177 -19.55 -5.36 1.00
N ILE A 178 -19.60 -5.32 -0.32
CA ILE A 178 -18.64 -4.59 -1.15
C ILE A 178 -19.44 -3.60 -2.00
N LEU A 179 -19.08 -2.33 -1.88
CA LEU A 179 -19.70 -1.24 -2.62
C LEU A 179 -18.69 -0.70 -3.63
N LEU A 180 -19.12 -0.50 -4.86
CA LEU A 180 -18.41 0.21 -5.90
C LEU A 180 -19.16 1.52 -6.16
N GLU A 181 -18.48 2.66 -5.98
CA GLU A 181 -19.10 4.00 -6.10
C GLU A 181 -20.41 4.14 -5.29
N GLY A 182 -20.43 3.60 -4.08
CA GLY A 182 -21.57 3.63 -3.15
C GLY A 182 -22.68 2.62 -3.45
N ARG A 183 -22.64 1.85 -4.56
CA ARG A 183 -23.63 0.84 -4.93
C ARG A 183 -23.08 -0.56 -4.67
N ASP A 184 -23.95 -1.50 -4.22
CA ASP A 184 -23.55 -2.90 -4.01
C ASP A 184 -23.01 -3.49 -5.32
N ILE A 185 -21.80 -4.06 -5.28
CA ILE A 185 -21.11 -4.59 -6.46
C ILE A 185 -21.94 -5.69 -7.17
N ARG A 186 -22.82 -6.39 -6.44
CA ARG A 186 -23.72 -7.41 -6.97
C ARG A 186 -24.84 -6.83 -7.85
N SER A 187 -25.12 -5.53 -7.74
CA SER A 187 -26.15 -4.85 -8.52
C SER A 187 -25.70 -4.44 -9.93
N TYR A 188 -24.40 -4.49 -10.21
CA TYR A 188 -23.86 -4.15 -11.52
C TYR A 188 -24.02 -5.32 -12.50
N LYS A 189 -24.26 -5.00 -13.77
CA LYS A 189 -24.17 -5.99 -14.86
C LYS A 189 -22.69 -6.32 -15.13
N ASP A 190 -22.40 -7.54 -15.54
CA ASP A 190 -21.02 -7.99 -15.77
C ASP A 190 -20.27 -7.08 -16.75
N ARG A 191 -20.91 -6.68 -17.85
CA ARG A 191 -20.32 -5.78 -18.83
C ARG A 191 -19.88 -4.46 -18.22
N ASP A 192 -20.73 -3.83 -17.39
CA ASP A 192 -20.45 -2.53 -16.80
C ASP A 192 -19.32 -2.60 -15.76
N LEU A 193 -19.26 -3.74 -15.05
CA LEU A 193 -18.25 -4.00 -14.05
C LEU A 193 -16.86 -4.18 -14.69
N TYR A 194 -16.76 -5.03 -15.72
CA TYR A 194 -15.47 -5.36 -16.34
C TYR A 194 -14.92 -4.24 -17.21
N CYS A 195 -15.76 -3.45 -17.86
CA CYS A 195 -15.32 -2.26 -18.58
C CYS A 195 -14.78 -1.16 -17.63
N GLY A 196 -15.26 -1.12 -16.39
CA GLY A 196 -14.82 -0.12 -15.40
C GLY A 196 -13.64 -0.54 -14.54
N LEU A 197 -13.43 -1.86 -14.31
CA LEU A 197 -12.41 -2.39 -13.41
C LEU A 197 -11.16 -2.95 -14.09
N LEU A 198 -11.25 -3.32 -15.36
CA LEU A 198 -10.18 -3.99 -16.11
C LEU A 198 -9.81 -3.27 -17.42
N GLY A 199 -10.32 -2.06 -17.62
CA GLY A 199 -10.05 -1.22 -18.78
C GLY A 199 -8.74 -0.46 -18.71
#